data_06ab60d81019c2ed2dfe92fb9d8ef9eb
#
_entry.id   06ab60d81019c2ed2dfe92fb9d8ef9eb
#
_cell.length_a   1.000
_cell.length_b   1.000
_cell.length_c   1.000
_cell.angle_alpha   90.00
_cell.angle_beta   90.00
_cell.angle_gamma   90.00
#
_symmetry.space_group_name_H-M   'P 1'
#
loop_
_entity.id
_entity.type
_entity.pdbx_description
1 polymer ?
#
loop_
_entity_poly.entity_id
_entity_poly.type
_entity_poly.pdbx_seq_one_letter_code
_entity_poly.pdbx_strand_id
1 'polypeptide(L)'
;MEKVIISAAITGGMTVPGQSPAIPITPDEIIESAVGAHEAGAAIVHIHVREPETGKPSSSLELFREVVTGIKERCDVIVQPTTGGGKGMTLEERAAVLPELRPEMATFNTGSFNFGLFPIAERGGDYEEWEIDYLEGTRDYVFRNTFADMERICAMVRESETKPELEAYDVGHLYNIKYLLGKGLLDAPIHIQFVLGVMGANAAVIEQFMHMRRTAIDLFGDDFTFSAAGVGYPAEYHLAAMCLMLGGHVRVGLEDNLRVRRDKRAQSNAELVEKAAALASMFDREPASPDEARETFGLKGRAAVAF
;
A
#
# COMPACT_ATOMS: atom_id res chain seq x y z
N MET A 1 21.60 -10.24 11.54
CA MET A 1 21.25 -9.99 10.11
C MET A 1 20.59 -8.63 10.01
N GLU A 2 20.70 -7.99 8.87
CA GLU A 2 20.01 -6.72 8.63
C GLU A 2 18.50 -6.94 8.57
N LYS A 3 17.73 -6.04 9.18
CA LYS A 3 16.28 -6.17 9.22
C LYS A 3 15.63 -5.64 7.94
N VAL A 4 14.55 -6.29 7.50
CA VAL A 4 13.69 -5.82 6.40
C VAL A 4 12.25 -5.73 6.87
N ILE A 5 11.65 -4.57 6.69
CA ILE A 5 10.22 -4.38 6.97
C ILE A 5 9.45 -4.98 5.78
N ILE A 6 8.55 -5.91 6.07
CA ILE A 6 7.61 -6.48 5.10
C ILE A 6 6.25 -5.87 5.38
N SER A 7 5.70 -5.17 4.38
CA SER A 7 4.33 -4.67 4.38
C SER A 7 3.43 -5.62 3.59
N ALA A 8 2.29 -6.01 4.15
CA ALA A 8 1.30 -6.83 3.47
C ALA A 8 0.08 -5.98 3.08
N ALA A 9 -0.17 -5.85 1.78
CA ALA A 9 -1.34 -5.16 1.22
C ALA A 9 -2.50 -6.15 1.06
N ILE A 10 -3.46 -6.08 2.01
CA ILE A 10 -4.38 -7.19 2.29
C ILE A 10 -5.44 -7.37 1.21
N THR A 11 -6.14 -6.30 0.78
CA THR A 11 -7.28 -6.43 -0.14
C THR A 11 -7.34 -5.39 -1.26
N GLY A 12 -6.95 -4.13 -1.00
CA GLY A 12 -6.85 -3.06 -2.00
C GLY A 12 -8.16 -2.56 -2.62
N GLY A 13 -8.03 -1.49 -3.40
CA GLY A 13 -9.10 -0.96 -4.27
C GLY A 13 -8.91 -1.30 -5.76
N MET A 14 -7.81 -1.94 -6.14
CA MET A 14 -7.47 -2.27 -7.53
C MET A 14 -8.00 -3.63 -7.97
N THR A 15 -8.11 -4.56 -7.04
CA THR A 15 -8.62 -5.91 -7.28
C THR A 15 -10.12 -5.98 -7.08
N VAL A 16 -10.79 -6.86 -7.81
CA VAL A 16 -12.20 -7.18 -7.63
C VAL A 16 -12.37 -8.66 -7.24
N PRO A 17 -13.42 -9.03 -6.48
CA PRO A 17 -13.62 -10.39 -5.96
C PRO A 17 -13.55 -11.49 -7.03
N GLY A 18 -14.11 -11.26 -8.21
CA GLY A 18 -14.09 -12.20 -9.32
C GLY A 18 -12.68 -12.57 -9.84
N GLN A 19 -11.64 -11.81 -9.47
CA GLN A 19 -10.27 -12.16 -9.85
C GLN A 19 -9.69 -13.32 -9.04
N SER A 20 -10.06 -13.45 -7.75
CA SER A 20 -9.58 -14.52 -6.87
C SER A 20 -10.46 -14.68 -5.64
N PRO A 21 -10.84 -15.92 -5.28
CA PRO A 21 -11.57 -16.20 -4.05
C PRO A 21 -10.74 -16.00 -2.77
N ALA A 22 -9.42 -15.74 -2.90
CA ALA A 22 -8.53 -15.48 -1.79
C ALA A 22 -8.54 -14.00 -1.33
N ILE A 23 -9.20 -13.11 -2.08
CA ILE A 23 -9.33 -11.69 -1.72
C ILE A 23 -10.31 -11.57 -0.56
N PRO A 24 -9.88 -11.08 0.63
CA PRO A 24 -10.78 -10.93 1.75
C PRO A 24 -11.74 -9.75 1.53
N ILE A 25 -13.01 -9.95 1.89
CA ILE A 25 -14.11 -9.00 1.64
C ILE A 25 -14.71 -8.50 2.96
N THR A 26 -15.15 -9.41 3.82
CA THR A 26 -15.79 -9.05 5.08
C THR A 26 -14.78 -8.55 6.13
N PRO A 27 -15.19 -7.76 7.13
CA PRO A 27 -14.31 -7.36 8.22
C PRO A 27 -13.57 -8.54 8.85
N ASP A 28 -14.25 -9.64 9.15
CA ASP A 28 -13.63 -10.84 9.74
C ASP A 28 -12.57 -11.44 8.82
N GLU A 29 -12.84 -11.57 7.52
CA GLU A 29 -11.86 -12.09 6.55
C GLU A 29 -10.63 -11.17 6.43
N ILE A 30 -10.82 -9.84 6.48
CA ILE A 30 -9.72 -8.87 6.43
C ILE A 30 -8.89 -8.97 7.71
N ILE A 31 -9.52 -9.07 8.89
CA ILE A 31 -8.85 -9.24 10.17
C ILE A 31 -8.04 -10.54 10.19
N GLU A 32 -8.66 -11.68 9.84
CA GLU A 32 -7.97 -12.98 9.77
C GLU A 32 -6.77 -12.93 8.81
N SER A 33 -6.95 -12.32 7.65
CA SER A 33 -5.90 -12.20 6.65
C SER A 33 -4.73 -11.31 7.13
N ALA A 34 -5.03 -10.24 7.87
CA ALA A 34 -4.02 -9.35 8.46
C ALA A 34 -3.23 -10.07 9.58
N VAL A 35 -3.91 -10.81 10.45
CA VAL A 35 -3.28 -11.61 11.50
C VAL A 35 -2.39 -12.70 10.89
N GLY A 36 -2.89 -13.44 9.89
CA GLY A 36 -2.10 -14.46 9.20
C GLY A 36 -0.87 -13.88 8.48
N ALA A 37 -0.99 -12.69 7.88
CA ALA A 37 0.14 -11.99 7.27
C ALA A 37 1.19 -11.59 8.32
N HIS A 38 0.76 -11.13 9.50
CA HIS A 38 1.64 -10.82 10.62
C HIS A 38 2.38 -12.07 11.12
N GLU A 39 1.68 -13.17 11.34
CA GLU A 39 2.27 -14.44 11.75
C GLU A 39 3.30 -14.98 10.74
N ALA A 40 3.11 -14.69 9.45
CA ALA A 40 4.05 -15.00 8.37
C ALA A 40 5.27 -14.06 8.31
N GLY A 41 5.29 -12.97 9.09
CA GLY A 41 6.43 -12.05 9.19
C GLY A 41 6.18 -10.62 8.69
N ALA A 42 4.95 -10.23 8.41
CA ALA A 42 4.64 -8.83 8.11
C ALA A 42 4.68 -7.96 9.37
N ALA A 43 5.41 -6.85 9.32
CA ALA A 43 5.44 -5.84 10.37
C ALA A 43 4.34 -4.78 10.18
N ILE A 44 3.86 -4.60 8.95
CA ILE A 44 2.83 -3.64 8.57
C ILE A 44 1.76 -4.35 7.75
N VAL A 45 0.50 -4.04 7.98
CA VAL A 45 -0.62 -4.44 7.12
C VAL A 45 -1.30 -3.19 6.54
N HIS A 46 -1.32 -3.10 5.22
CA HIS A 46 -2.03 -2.06 4.49
C HIS A 46 -3.48 -2.46 4.27
N ILE A 47 -4.41 -1.61 4.69
CA ILE A 47 -5.83 -1.93 4.80
C ILE A 47 -6.68 -1.02 3.92
N HIS A 48 -7.47 -1.65 3.06
CA HIS A 48 -8.72 -1.13 2.52
C HIS A 48 -9.89 -1.85 3.20
N VAL A 49 -11.10 -1.31 3.08
CA VAL A 49 -12.33 -1.99 3.49
C VAL A 49 -13.28 -2.11 2.30
N ARG A 50 -14.18 -3.06 2.37
CA ARG A 50 -15.14 -3.38 1.31
C ARG A 50 -16.54 -3.51 1.90
N GLU A 51 -17.55 -3.24 1.07
CA GLU A 51 -18.93 -3.56 1.40
C GLU A 51 -19.06 -5.08 1.57
N PRO A 52 -19.46 -5.58 2.74
CA PRO A 52 -19.44 -7.03 3.04
C PRO A 52 -20.31 -7.88 2.10
N GLU A 53 -21.43 -7.30 1.62
CA GLU A 53 -22.41 -8.00 0.79
C GLU A 53 -22.04 -8.06 -0.69
N THR A 54 -21.26 -7.07 -1.17
CA THR A 54 -20.97 -6.93 -2.60
C THR A 54 -19.48 -7.05 -2.93
N GLY A 55 -18.61 -6.83 -1.95
CA GLY A 55 -17.17 -6.74 -2.15
C GLY A 55 -16.68 -5.44 -2.80
N LYS A 56 -17.55 -4.44 -3.01
CA LYS A 56 -17.16 -3.13 -3.55
C LYS A 56 -16.22 -2.41 -2.60
N PRO A 57 -15.18 -1.71 -3.10
CA PRO A 57 -14.35 -0.85 -2.25
C PRO A 57 -15.21 0.19 -1.51
N SER A 58 -14.93 0.38 -0.22
CA SER A 58 -15.70 1.28 0.65
C SER A 58 -14.78 2.29 1.36
N SER A 59 -15.32 3.46 1.69
CA SER A 59 -14.70 4.47 2.56
C SER A 59 -15.40 4.58 3.92
N SER A 60 -16.24 3.59 4.28
CA SER A 60 -16.97 3.57 5.55
C SER A 60 -16.01 3.57 6.74
N LEU A 61 -16.08 4.63 7.55
CA LEU A 61 -15.31 4.74 8.79
C LEU A 61 -15.72 3.68 9.82
N GLU A 62 -16.97 3.22 9.79
CA GLU A 62 -17.46 2.15 10.66
C GLU A 62 -16.74 0.85 10.34
N LEU A 63 -16.66 0.46 9.05
CA LEU A 63 -15.94 -0.72 8.60
C LEU A 63 -14.44 -0.60 8.90
N PHE A 64 -13.83 0.57 8.65
CA PHE A 64 -12.44 0.78 9.01
C PHE A 64 -12.20 0.60 10.50
N ARG A 65 -13.04 1.19 11.36
CA ARG A 65 -12.92 1.09 12.82
C ARG A 65 -13.05 -0.35 13.30
N GLU A 66 -14.02 -1.09 12.76
CA GLU A 66 -14.21 -2.51 13.06
C GLU A 66 -12.96 -3.32 12.72
N VAL A 67 -12.45 -3.19 11.49
CA VAL A 67 -11.26 -3.92 11.02
C VAL A 67 -10.02 -3.55 11.81
N VAL A 68 -9.70 -2.26 11.96
CA VAL A 68 -8.45 -1.86 12.62
C VAL A 68 -8.45 -2.20 14.12
N THR A 69 -9.62 -2.10 14.78
CA THR A 69 -9.80 -2.52 16.18
C THR A 69 -9.62 -4.03 16.33
N GLY A 70 -10.29 -4.81 15.47
CA GLY A 70 -10.20 -6.27 15.50
C GLY A 70 -8.77 -6.77 15.25
N ILE A 71 -8.01 -6.14 14.34
CA ILE A 71 -6.59 -6.48 14.14
C ILE A 71 -5.79 -6.14 15.39
N LYS A 72 -5.96 -4.94 15.94
CA LYS A 72 -5.23 -4.47 17.13
C LYS A 72 -5.48 -5.34 18.37
N GLU A 73 -6.68 -5.87 18.54
CA GLU A 73 -7.02 -6.76 19.66
C GLU A 73 -6.31 -8.12 19.57
N ARG A 74 -5.95 -8.56 18.35
CA ARG A 74 -5.41 -9.90 18.09
C ARG A 74 -3.90 -9.97 17.93
N CYS A 75 -3.28 -8.90 17.43
CA CYS A 75 -1.82 -8.89 17.23
C CYS A 75 -1.25 -7.47 17.33
N ASP A 76 0.09 -7.35 17.28
CA ASP A 76 0.81 -6.09 17.42
C ASP A 76 1.27 -5.49 16.08
N VAL A 77 0.75 -5.98 14.97
CA VAL A 77 1.10 -5.46 13.66
C VAL A 77 0.75 -3.96 13.52
N ILE A 78 1.55 -3.21 12.79
CA ILE A 78 1.23 -1.82 12.45
C ILE A 78 0.12 -1.82 11.42
N VAL A 79 -1.03 -1.23 11.78
CA VAL A 79 -2.16 -1.10 10.85
C VAL A 79 -2.04 0.22 10.10
N GLN A 80 -1.97 0.13 8.77
CA GLN A 80 -1.82 1.25 7.85
C GLN A 80 -3.08 1.40 6.98
N PRO A 81 -4.07 2.21 7.38
CA PRO A 81 -5.22 2.49 6.54
C PRO A 81 -4.82 3.24 5.27
N THR A 82 -5.53 2.94 4.18
CA THR A 82 -5.39 3.70 2.92
C THR A 82 -5.96 5.11 3.03
N THR A 83 -5.35 6.06 2.32
CA THR A 83 -6.00 7.31 1.91
C THR A 83 -6.24 7.36 0.40
N GLY A 84 -5.97 6.26 -0.31
CA GLY A 84 -6.20 6.11 -1.75
C GLY A 84 -7.67 5.85 -2.09
N GLY A 85 -8.28 4.97 -1.32
CA GLY A 85 -9.69 4.59 -1.52
C GLY A 85 -9.93 3.81 -2.82
N GLY A 86 -11.10 4.00 -3.41
CA GLY A 86 -11.54 3.42 -4.67
C GLY A 86 -12.04 4.48 -5.65
N LYS A 87 -12.31 4.07 -6.89
CA LYS A 87 -12.85 4.94 -7.93
C LYS A 87 -14.13 5.63 -7.48
N GLY A 88 -14.18 6.95 -7.65
CA GLY A 88 -15.36 7.79 -7.34
C GLY A 88 -15.38 8.39 -5.94
N MET A 89 -14.49 7.98 -5.04
CA MET A 89 -14.41 8.54 -3.70
C MET A 89 -13.77 9.93 -3.72
N THR A 90 -14.35 10.85 -2.96
CA THR A 90 -13.79 12.21 -2.75
C THR A 90 -12.56 12.16 -1.84
N LEU A 91 -11.78 13.24 -1.81
CA LEU A 91 -10.64 13.38 -0.89
C LEU A 91 -11.09 13.26 0.57
N GLU A 92 -12.19 13.91 0.90
CA GLU A 92 -12.77 13.91 2.25
C GLU A 92 -13.13 12.51 2.72
N GLU A 93 -13.80 11.73 1.88
CA GLU A 93 -14.19 10.35 2.19
C GLU A 93 -12.98 9.45 2.43
N ARG A 94 -11.99 9.46 1.52
CA ARG A 94 -10.83 8.57 1.62
C ARG A 94 -9.78 8.99 2.66
N ALA A 95 -9.68 10.27 3.00
CA ALA A 95 -8.74 10.78 3.99
C ALA A 95 -9.31 10.89 5.41
N ALA A 96 -10.62 10.64 5.59
CA ALA A 96 -11.29 10.70 6.89
C ALA A 96 -10.69 9.75 7.93
N VAL A 97 -10.04 8.68 7.51
CA VAL A 97 -9.30 7.74 8.39
C VAL A 97 -8.20 8.43 9.21
N LEU A 98 -7.63 9.55 8.72
CA LEU A 98 -6.55 10.26 9.41
C LEU A 98 -7.04 10.92 10.70
N PRO A 99 -8.00 11.87 10.71
CA PRO A 99 -8.48 12.50 11.93
C PRO A 99 -9.26 11.52 12.83
N GLU A 100 -9.99 10.57 12.26
CA GLU A 100 -10.90 9.70 12.99
C GLU A 100 -10.21 8.51 13.68
N LEU A 101 -9.22 7.92 13.05
CA LEU A 101 -8.52 6.74 13.56
C LEU A 101 -7.13 7.10 14.13
N ARG A 102 -6.56 8.23 13.73
CA ARG A 102 -5.20 8.65 14.12
C ARG A 102 -4.21 7.49 14.07
N PRO A 103 -4.05 6.80 12.92
CA PRO A 103 -3.20 5.62 12.83
C PRO A 103 -1.73 5.97 13.05
N GLU A 104 -0.88 4.97 13.36
CA GLU A 104 0.57 5.15 13.42
C GLU A 104 1.13 5.57 12.06
N MET A 105 0.62 4.96 11.00
CA MET A 105 1.04 5.16 9.62
C MET A 105 -0.16 5.09 8.67
N ALA A 106 -0.13 5.83 7.57
CA ALA A 106 -1.12 5.75 6.50
C ALA A 106 -0.46 6.03 5.15
N THR A 107 -1.04 5.54 4.04
CA THR A 107 -0.52 5.85 2.70
C THR A 107 -0.85 7.29 2.32
N PHE A 108 -0.02 7.87 1.45
CA PHE A 108 -0.21 9.20 0.90
C PHE A 108 0.21 9.23 -0.57
N ASN A 109 -0.75 9.33 -1.47
CA ASN A 109 -0.52 9.40 -2.92
C ASN A 109 -0.01 10.78 -3.33
N THR A 110 1.21 10.85 -3.85
CA THR A 110 1.96 12.11 -4.02
C THR A 110 1.79 12.75 -5.40
N GLY A 111 0.74 12.42 -6.12
CA GLY A 111 0.40 13.06 -7.41
C GLY A 111 -0.77 12.40 -8.12
N SER A 112 -1.28 13.11 -9.12
CA SER A 112 -2.37 12.62 -9.97
C SER A 112 -1.83 11.90 -11.19
N PHE A 113 -2.55 10.86 -11.65
CA PHE A 113 -2.22 10.14 -12.89
C PHE A 113 -3.48 9.44 -13.44
N ASN A 114 -3.46 9.07 -14.72
CA ASN A 114 -4.49 8.19 -15.29
C ASN A 114 -4.40 6.83 -14.61
N PHE A 115 -5.53 6.30 -14.15
CA PHE A 115 -5.56 5.05 -13.41
C PHE A 115 -6.42 4.03 -14.15
N GLY A 116 -5.77 3.09 -14.84
CA GLY A 116 -6.44 2.14 -15.74
C GLY A 116 -6.45 0.71 -15.19
N LEU A 117 -7.66 0.18 -14.92
CA LEU A 117 -7.90 -1.23 -14.60
C LEU A 117 -8.69 -1.95 -15.71
N PHE A 118 -9.21 -1.22 -16.70
CA PHE A 118 -10.01 -1.77 -17.79
C PHE A 118 -9.35 -2.93 -18.55
N PRO A 119 -8.02 -3.07 -18.69
CA PRO A 119 -7.43 -4.23 -19.32
C PRO A 119 -7.67 -5.55 -18.55
N ILE A 120 -8.10 -5.46 -17.28
CA ILE A 120 -8.49 -6.65 -16.51
C ILE A 120 -9.82 -7.19 -17.06
N ALA A 121 -10.81 -6.33 -17.30
CA ALA A 121 -12.08 -6.71 -17.91
C ALA A 121 -11.89 -7.23 -19.35
N GLU A 122 -11.04 -6.57 -20.15
CA GLU A 122 -10.73 -6.97 -21.53
C GLU A 122 -10.15 -8.40 -21.64
N ARG A 123 -9.45 -8.88 -20.63
CA ARG A 123 -8.91 -10.25 -20.58
C ARG A 123 -9.99 -11.31 -20.33
N GLY A 124 -11.17 -10.86 -19.93
CA GLY A 124 -12.28 -11.74 -19.57
C GLY A 124 -12.08 -12.40 -18.20
N GLY A 125 -13.17 -12.88 -17.65
CA GLY A 125 -13.25 -13.53 -16.33
C GLY A 125 -14.71 -13.75 -15.96
N ASP A 126 -14.92 -14.42 -14.86
CA ASP A 126 -16.26 -14.60 -14.28
C ASP A 126 -16.49 -13.44 -13.29
N TYR A 127 -16.90 -12.29 -13.85
CA TYR A 127 -17.11 -11.04 -13.12
C TYR A 127 -18.59 -10.73 -12.99
N GLU A 128 -18.98 -10.21 -11.83
CA GLU A 128 -20.28 -9.58 -11.63
C GLU A 128 -20.40 -8.30 -12.47
N GLU A 129 -21.64 -7.89 -12.79
CA GLU A 129 -21.90 -6.68 -13.60
C GLU A 129 -21.23 -5.44 -13.05
N TRP A 130 -21.28 -5.23 -11.73
CA TRP A 130 -20.65 -4.07 -11.08
C TRP A 130 -19.12 -4.10 -11.17
N GLU A 131 -18.50 -5.29 -11.19
CA GLU A 131 -17.05 -5.44 -11.32
C GLU A 131 -16.59 -5.01 -12.72
N ILE A 132 -17.35 -5.41 -13.74
CA ILE A 132 -17.14 -4.99 -15.12
C ILE A 132 -17.25 -3.46 -15.22
N ASP A 133 -18.34 -2.88 -14.68
CA ASP A 133 -18.57 -1.42 -14.68
C ASP A 133 -17.48 -0.67 -13.92
N TYR A 134 -17.02 -1.21 -12.80
CA TYR A 134 -15.93 -0.64 -12.02
C TYR A 134 -14.63 -0.62 -12.81
N LEU A 135 -14.23 -1.75 -13.40
CA LEU A 135 -13.01 -1.89 -14.19
C LEU A 135 -13.04 -1.03 -15.46
N GLU A 136 -14.10 -1.17 -16.29
CA GLU A 136 -14.26 -0.41 -17.54
C GLU A 136 -14.36 1.09 -17.30
N GLY A 137 -15.03 1.49 -16.24
CA GLY A 137 -15.15 2.90 -15.88
C GLY A 137 -13.82 3.57 -15.52
N THR A 138 -12.71 2.81 -15.38
CA THR A 138 -11.38 3.39 -15.19
C THR A 138 -10.76 3.89 -16.50
N ARG A 139 -11.36 3.62 -17.64
CA ARG A 139 -10.93 4.14 -18.95
C ARG A 139 -11.02 5.67 -19.02
N ASP A 140 -11.98 6.26 -18.31
CA ASP A 140 -12.16 7.71 -18.17
C ASP A 140 -12.01 8.13 -16.70
N TYR A 141 -10.86 7.74 -16.08
CA TYR A 141 -10.60 8.04 -14.68
C TYR A 141 -9.18 8.56 -14.45
N VAL A 142 -9.11 9.68 -13.77
CA VAL A 142 -7.88 10.24 -13.23
C VAL A 142 -7.88 10.05 -11.72
N PHE A 143 -6.89 9.32 -11.20
CA PHE A 143 -6.67 9.27 -9.76
C PHE A 143 -6.14 10.63 -9.31
N ARG A 144 -7.06 11.41 -8.74
CA ARG A 144 -6.83 12.82 -8.46
C ARG A 144 -6.14 13.02 -7.12
N ASN A 145 -4.98 13.69 -7.16
CA ASN A 145 -4.21 14.16 -6.03
C ASN A 145 -3.51 15.47 -6.46
N THR A 146 -4.27 16.57 -6.54
CA THR A 146 -3.74 17.89 -6.90
C THR A 146 -2.84 18.43 -5.79
N PHE A 147 -2.11 19.53 -6.05
CA PHE A 147 -1.34 20.20 -5.00
C PHE A 147 -2.22 20.61 -3.82
N ALA A 148 -3.43 21.13 -4.07
CA ALA A 148 -4.37 21.48 -3.01
C ALA A 148 -4.82 20.25 -2.22
N ASP A 149 -5.07 19.11 -2.88
CA ASP A 149 -5.41 17.86 -2.20
C ASP A 149 -4.24 17.38 -1.32
N MET A 150 -3.02 17.40 -1.85
CA MET A 150 -1.82 16.99 -1.11
C MET A 150 -1.54 17.90 0.10
N GLU A 151 -1.70 19.22 -0.03
CA GLU A 151 -1.55 20.17 1.07
C GLU A 151 -2.56 19.92 2.18
N ARG A 152 -3.82 19.57 1.83
CA ARG A 152 -4.86 19.19 2.80
C ARG A 152 -4.52 17.86 3.52
N ILE A 153 -4.04 16.84 2.78
CA ILE A 153 -3.59 15.60 3.41
C ILE A 153 -2.40 15.85 4.35
N CYS A 154 -1.44 16.68 3.98
CA CYS A 154 -0.33 17.06 4.85
C CYS A 154 -0.81 17.67 6.17
N ALA A 155 -1.84 18.55 6.13
CA ALA A 155 -2.43 19.12 7.34
C ALA A 155 -3.07 18.03 8.22
N MET A 156 -3.88 17.12 7.63
CA MET A 156 -4.51 16.02 8.35
C MET A 156 -3.48 15.05 8.96
N VAL A 157 -2.42 14.71 8.22
CA VAL A 157 -1.30 13.87 8.67
C VAL A 157 -0.62 14.50 9.90
N ARG A 158 -0.36 15.80 9.87
CA ARG A 158 0.25 16.53 10.99
C ARG A 158 -0.68 16.58 12.21
N GLU A 159 -1.95 16.90 12.02
CA GLU A 159 -2.94 16.98 13.11
C GLU A 159 -3.19 15.61 13.76
N SER A 160 -3.16 14.54 13.00
CA SER A 160 -3.31 13.17 13.51
C SER A 160 -2.02 12.56 14.03
N GLU A 161 -0.86 13.23 13.89
CA GLU A 161 0.46 12.70 14.21
C GLU A 161 0.74 11.36 13.52
N THR A 162 0.26 11.21 12.28
CA THR A 162 0.39 9.99 11.49
C THR A 162 1.63 10.08 10.59
N LYS A 163 2.44 9.02 10.54
CA LYS A 163 3.56 8.95 9.58
C LYS A 163 3.01 8.65 8.18
N PRO A 164 3.22 9.50 7.17
CA PRO A 164 2.82 9.17 5.81
C PRO A 164 3.82 8.22 5.14
N GLU A 165 3.32 7.17 4.49
CA GLU A 165 4.03 6.45 3.45
C GLU A 165 3.76 7.15 2.11
N LEU A 166 4.81 7.71 1.50
CA LEU A 166 4.68 8.54 0.31
C LEU A 166 4.69 7.66 -0.95
N GLU A 167 3.54 7.39 -1.50
CA GLU A 167 3.40 6.56 -2.71
C GLU A 167 3.73 7.38 -3.96
N ALA A 168 4.79 6.96 -4.67
CA ALA A 168 5.23 7.56 -5.93
C ALA A 168 5.01 6.58 -7.08
N TYR A 169 4.07 6.89 -7.97
CA TYR A 169 3.72 6.11 -9.16
C TYR A 169 4.49 6.55 -10.42
N ASP A 170 5.02 7.76 -10.39
CA ASP A 170 5.76 8.36 -11.49
C ASP A 170 6.92 9.21 -10.94
N VAL A 171 7.93 9.44 -11.76
CA VAL A 171 9.09 10.27 -11.38
C VAL A 171 8.69 11.70 -11.03
N GLY A 172 7.63 12.24 -11.64
CA GLY A 172 7.06 13.56 -11.32
C GLY A 172 6.57 13.67 -9.89
N HIS A 173 6.09 12.56 -9.30
CA HIS A 173 5.64 12.52 -7.91
C HIS A 173 6.78 12.81 -6.91
N LEU A 174 8.00 12.42 -7.22
CA LEU A 174 9.18 12.74 -6.39
C LEU A 174 9.44 14.25 -6.31
N TYR A 175 9.19 14.99 -7.40
CA TYR A 175 9.29 16.45 -7.39
C TYR A 175 8.17 17.10 -6.60
N ASN A 176 6.97 16.48 -6.56
CA ASN A 176 5.89 16.92 -5.69
C ASN A 176 6.28 16.75 -4.21
N ILE A 177 6.88 15.60 -3.84
CA ILE A 177 7.42 15.37 -2.48
C ILE A 177 8.45 16.45 -2.13
N LYS A 178 9.38 16.74 -3.05
CA LYS A 178 10.38 17.81 -2.85
C LYS A 178 9.72 19.17 -2.61
N TYR A 179 8.66 19.49 -3.35
CA TYR A 179 7.89 20.71 -3.16
C TYR A 179 7.28 20.78 -1.75
N LEU A 180 6.62 19.70 -1.30
CA LEU A 180 5.97 19.63 0.01
C LEU A 180 6.99 19.76 1.15
N LEU A 181 8.15 19.08 1.06
CA LEU A 181 9.25 19.25 2.00
C LEU A 181 9.79 20.68 2.01
N GLY A 182 10.01 21.27 0.84
CA GLY A 182 10.50 22.64 0.70
C GLY A 182 9.54 23.71 1.25
N LYS A 183 8.25 23.38 1.35
CA LYS A 183 7.21 24.22 1.99
C LYS A 183 7.06 23.95 3.49
N GLY A 184 7.79 22.98 4.06
CA GLY A 184 7.62 22.57 5.44
C GLY A 184 6.28 21.91 5.74
N LEU A 185 5.65 21.30 4.73
CA LEU A 185 4.38 20.57 4.85
C LEU A 185 4.61 19.10 5.21
N LEU A 186 5.77 18.56 4.87
CA LEU A 186 6.27 17.25 5.27
C LEU A 186 7.60 17.41 6.02
N ASP A 187 7.90 16.46 6.89
CA ASP A 187 9.14 16.43 7.68
C ASP A 187 9.98 15.20 7.30
N ALA A 188 11.30 15.40 7.14
CA ALA A 188 12.27 14.31 6.98
C ALA A 188 12.61 13.66 8.34
N PRO A 189 13.09 12.39 8.40
CA PRO A 189 13.26 11.50 7.25
C PRO A 189 11.92 10.98 6.73
N ILE A 190 11.81 10.80 5.41
CA ILE A 190 10.60 10.31 4.74
C ILE A 190 10.70 8.82 4.39
N HIS A 191 9.54 8.17 4.22
CA HIS A 191 9.46 6.83 3.62
C HIS A 191 8.75 6.93 2.27
N ILE A 192 9.41 6.46 1.20
CA ILE A 192 8.88 6.47 -0.17
C ILE A 192 8.56 5.04 -0.57
N GLN A 193 7.32 4.81 -0.99
CA GLN A 193 6.94 3.59 -1.67
C GLN A 193 6.86 3.83 -3.18
N PHE A 194 7.73 3.18 -3.94
CA PHE A 194 7.67 3.19 -5.40
C PHE A 194 6.62 2.19 -5.87
N VAL A 195 5.50 2.68 -6.42
CA VAL A 195 4.41 1.82 -6.93
C VAL A 195 4.50 1.75 -8.45
N LEU A 196 4.82 0.57 -8.98
CA LEU A 196 5.04 0.37 -10.41
C LEU A 196 4.11 -0.71 -10.96
N GLY A 197 3.67 -0.53 -12.22
CA GLY A 197 2.86 -1.51 -12.93
C GLY A 197 1.36 -1.19 -12.97
N VAL A 198 0.92 -0.10 -12.35
CA VAL A 198 -0.43 0.43 -12.56
C VAL A 198 -0.47 1.13 -13.92
N MET A 199 -1.46 0.79 -14.75
CA MET A 199 -1.62 1.41 -16.06
C MET A 199 -1.91 2.90 -15.92
N GLY A 200 -1.14 3.70 -16.64
CA GLY A 200 -1.19 5.17 -16.59
C GLY A 200 -0.04 5.79 -15.78
N ALA A 201 0.78 4.93 -15.14
CA ALA A 201 1.99 5.32 -14.40
C ALA A 201 3.19 4.52 -14.90
N ASN A 202 4.31 4.48 -14.15
CA ASN A 202 5.51 3.78 -14.55
C ASN A 202 5.31 2.25 -14.58
N ALA A 203 5.85 1.61 -15.61
CA ALA A 203 5.84 0.16 -15.74
C ALA A 203 6.67 -0.52 -14.64
N ALA A 204 6.25 -1.70 -14.20
CA ALA A 204 6.97 -2.50 -13.21
C ALA A 204 8.18 -3.23 -13.82
N VAL A 205 9.14 -2.46 -14.29
CA VAL A 205 10.43 -2.94 -14.84
C VAL A 205 11.60 -2.34 -14.06
N ILE A 206 12.71 -3.06 -14.04
CA ILE A 206 13.89 -2.70 -13.24
C ILE A 206 14.42 -1.31 -13.61
N GLU A 207 14.42 -0.97 -14.89
CA GLU A 207 14.92 0.31 -15.41
C GLU A 207 14.12 1.50 -14.85
N GLN A 208 12.78 1.38 -14.77
CA GLN A 208 11.92 2.42 -14.22
C GLN A 208 12.13 2.58 -12.71
N PHE A 209 12.20 1.47 -11.98
CA PHE A 209 12.50 1.49 -10.55
C PHE A 209 13.87 2.15 -10.27
N MET A 210 14.91 1.75 -11.01
CA MET A 210 16.24 2.32 -10.84
C MET A 210 16.30 3.80 -11.19
N HIS A 211 15.54 4.24 -12.21
CA HIS A 211 15.41 5.65 -12.55
C HIS A 211 14.76 6.45 -11.42
N MET A 212 13.60 5.99 -10.91
CA MET A 212 12.93 6.66 -9.80
C MET A 212 13.80 6.71 -8.54
N ARG A 213 14.41 5.58 -8.16
CA ARG A 213 15.31 5.51 -7.00
C ARG A 213 16.49 6.46 -7.16
N ARG A 214 17.12 6.53 -8.33
CA ARG A 214 18.23 7.47 -8.61
C ARG A 214 17.77 8.91 -8.45
N THR A 215 16.60 9.25 -9.00
CA THR A 215 16.01 10.59 -8.84
C THR A 215 15.74 10.89 -7.36
N ALA A 216 15.23 9.93 -6.58
CA ALA A 216 15.01 10.13 -5.15
C ALA A 216 16.32 10.43 -4.40
N ILE A 217 17.42 9.70 -4.70
CA ILE A 217 18.75 9.98 -4.13
C ILE A 217 19.23 11.39 -4.51
N ASP A 218 19.08 11.78 -5.77
CA ASP A 218 19.50 13.11 -6.24
C ASP A 218 18.66 14.25 -5.60
N LEU A 219 17.40 13.97 -5.20
CA LEU A 219 16.52 14.96 -4.59
C LEU A 219 16.61 15.04 -3.06
N PHE A 220 16.83 13.90 -2.38
CA PHE A 220 16.68 13.75 -0.92
C PHE A 220 17.96 13.28 -0.22
N GLY A 221 19.01 12.86 -0.96
CA GLY A 221 20.23 12.32 -0.36
C GLY A 221 19.97 11.02 0.39
N ASP A 222 20.38 10.96 1.64
CA ASP A 222 20.19 9.82 2.54
C ASP A 222 19.03 10.00 3.52
N ASP A 223 18.25 11.08 3.38
CA ASP A 223 17.12 11.41 4.29
C ASP A 223 15.83 10.67 3.96
N PHE A 224 15.93 9.50 3.34
CA PHE A 224 14.75 8.67 3.07
C PHE A 224 15.03 7.17 3.18
N THR A 225 14.00 6.43 3.57
CA THR A 225 13.90 4.98 3.40
C THR A 225 12.95 4.67 2.25
N PHE A 226 13.00 3.47 1.71
CA PHE A 226 12.13 3.11 0.59
C PHE A 226 11.67 1.66 0.61
N SER A 227 10.53 1.44 -0.04
CA SER A 227 9.97 0.14 -0.44
C SER A 227 9.54 0.21 -1.90
N ALA A 228 9.17 -0.94 -2.49
CA ALA A 228 8.50 -0.95 -3.78
C ALA A 228 7.35 -1.94 -3.79
N ALA A 229 6.25 -1.54 -4.44
CA ALA A 229 5.14 -2.37 -4.82
C ALA A 229 5.17 -2.61 -6.34
N GLY A 230 5.24 -3.87 -6.75
CA GLY A 230 5.20 -4.28 -8.15
C GLY A 230 3.86 -4.92 -8.48
N VAL A 231 3.03 -4.26 -9.28
CA VAL A 231 1.70 -4.77 -9.61
C VAL A 231 1.79 -5.95 -10.58
N GLY A 232 1.25 -7.09 -10.14
CA GLY A 232 1.16 -8.34 -10.89
C GLY A 232 2.41 -9.23 -10.78
N TYR A 233 2.21 -10.50 -11.16
CA TYR A 233 3.28 -11.50 -11.25
C TYR A 233 4.00 -11.39 -12.60
N PRO A 234 5.36 -11.46 -12.65
CA PRO A 234 6.30 -11.65 -11.55
C PRO A 234 6.86 -10.34 -10.95
N ALA A 235 6.32 -9.19 -11.33
CA ALA A 235 6.84 -7.85 -11.02
C ALA A 235 7.00 -7.61 -9.52
N GLU A 236 6.02 -8.04 -8.70
CA GLU A 236 6.10 -7.94 -7.24
C GLU A 236 7.41 -8.50 -6.69
N TYR A 237 7.77 -9.72 -7.08
CA TYR A 237 8.99 -10.38 -6.58
C TYR A 237 10.27 -9.85 -7.20
N HIS A 238 10.23 -9.38 -8.45
CA HIS A 238 11.39 -8.73 -9.08
C HIS A 238 11.74 -7.44 -8.34
N LEU A 239 10.74 -6.60 -8.03
CA LEU A 239 10.97 -5.37 -7.29
C LEU A 239 11.32 -5.63 -5.83
N ALA A 240 10.70 -6.63 -5.19
CA ALA A 240 11.10 -7.06 -3.85
C ALA A 240 12.59 -7.45 -3.80
N ALA A 241 13.07 -8.27 -4.75
CA ALA A 241 14.47 -8.64 -4.82
C ALA A 241 15.38 -7.43 -5.03
N MET A 242 15.00 -6.48 -5.89
CA MET A 242 15.75 -5.23 -6.10
C MET A 242 15.81 -4.39 -4.82
N CYS A 243 14.70 -4.25 -4.09
CA CYS A 243 14.69 -3.55 -2.80
C CYS A 243 15.64 -4.21 -1.80
N LEU A 244 15.60 -5.56 -1.68
CA LEU A 244 16.47 -6.31 -0.79
C LEU A 244 17.96 -6.07 -1.11
N MET A 245 18.35 -6.11 -2.39
CA MET A 245 19.73 -5.85 -2.82
C MET A 245 20.20 -4.41 -2.56
N LEU A 246 19.28 -3.45 -2.55
CA LEU A 246 19.60 -2.03 -2.46
C LEU A 246 19.33 -1.42 -1.07
N GLY A 247 19.07 -2.27 -0.05
CA GLY A 247 18.86 -1.84 1.33
C GLY A 247 17.44 -1.29 1.61
N GLY A 248 16.49 -1.52 0.71
CA GLY A 248 15.09 -1.11 0.88
C GLY A 248 14.24 -2.14 1.63
N HIS A 249 12.98 -1.82 1.82
CA HIS A 249 11.93 -2.66 2.42
C HIS A 249 11.04 -3.26 1.33
N VAL A 250 10.10 -4.14 1.70
CA VAL A 250 9.32 -4.94 0.73
C VAL A 250 7.82 -4.79 0.99
N ARG A 251 7.04 -4.59 -0.07
CA ARG A 251 5.58 -4.73 -0.05
C ARG A 251 5.16 -5.88 -0.95
N VAL A 252 4.26 -6.74 -0.41
CA VAL A 252 3.60 -7.84 -1.12
C VAL A 252 2.14 -7.90 -0.69
N GLY A 253 1.29 -8.59 -1.44
CA GLY A 253 -0.09 -8.83 -1.00
C GLY A 253 -1.09 -9.01 -2.14
N LEU A 254 -2.29 -9.49 -1.79
CA LEU A 254 -3.36 -9.77 -2.73
C LEU A 254 -3.91 -8.51 -3.41
N GLU A 255 -3.65 -7.34 -2.86
CA GLU A 255 -3.91 -6.07 -3.52
C GLU A 255 -3.10 -5.93 -4.81
N ASP A 256 -1.80 -6.31 -4.76
CA ASP A 256 -0.84 -6.04 -5.82
C ASP A 256 -0.67 -7.25 -6.75
N ASN A 257 -0.75 -8.49 -6.22
CA ASN A 257 -0.46 -9.71 -6.97
C ASN A 257 -1.26 -10.91 -6.47
N LEU A 258 -1.79 -11.70 -7.39
CA LEU A 258 -2.62 -12.88 -7.11
C LEU A 258 -1.87 -14.22 -7.31
N ARG A 259 -0.53 -14.21 -7.40
CA ARG A 259 0.25 -15.43 -7.69
C ARG A 259 1.52 -15.52 -6.86
N VAL A 260 1.76 -16.69 -6.29
CA VAL A 260 3.05 -17.03 -5.69
C VAL A 260 4.07 -17.53 -6.71
N ARG A 261 3.60 -18.20 -7.76
CA ARG A 261 4.41 -18.70 -8.89
C ARG A 261 3.61 -18.59 -10.18
N ARG A 262 4.30 -18.76 -11.30
CA ARG A 262 3.69 -18.68 -12.63
C ARG A 262 2.48 -19.61 -12.78
N ASP A 263 2.56 -20.79 -12.20
CA ASP A 263 1.58 -21.88 -12.26
C ASP A 263 0.69 -21.99 -11.01
N LYS A 264 0.91 -21.14 -9.99
CA LYS A 264 0.19 -21.22 -8.72
C LYS A 264 -0.37 -19.85 -8.29
N ARG A 265 -1.69 -19.76 -8.12
CA ARG A 265 -2.36 -18.63 -7.48
C ARG A 265 -2.05 -18.62 -5.98
N ALA A 266 -1.97 -17.43 -5.39
CA ALA A 266 -1.90 -17.26 -3.95
C ALA A 266 -3.24 -17.67 -3.32
N GLN A 267 -3.16 -18.32 -2.15
CA GLN A 267 -4.33 -18.73 -1.38
C GLN A 267 -4.58 -17.79 -0.20
N SER A 268 -3.58 -16.97 0.17
CA SER A 268 -3.68 -15.99 1.25
C SER A 268 -2.58 -14.93 1.14
N ASN A 269 -2.73 -13.84 1.89
CA ASN A 269 -1.66 -12.87 2.08
C ASN A 269 -0.46 -13.47 2.82
N ALA A 270 -0.69 -14.38 3.78
CA ALA A 270 0.38 -15.09 4.49
C ALA A 270 1.34 -15.81 3.53
N GLU A 271 0.82 -16.50 2.50
CA GLU A 271 1.64 -17.22 1.51
C GLU A 271 2.55 -16.26 0.69
N LEU A 272 2.08 -15.04 0.42
CA LEU A 272 2.88 -14.01 -0.27
C LEU A 272 3.96 -13.45 0.66
N VAL A 273 3.62 -13.22 1.94
CA VAL A 273 4.58 -12.77 2.98
C VAL A 273 5.65 -13.83 3.26
N GLU A 274 5.29 -15.11 3.42
CA GLU A 274 6.23 -16.21 3.57
C GLU A 274 7.25 -16.24 2.44
N LYS A 275 6.79 -16.03 1.21
CA LYS A 275 7.69 -15.98 0.05
C LYS A 275 8.61 -14.76 0.09
N ALA A 276 8.11 -13.59 0.52
CA ALA A 276 8.94 -12.40 0.69
C ALA A 276 9.99 -12.60 1.79
N ALA A 277 9.62 -13.22 2.92
CA ALA A 277 10.53 -13.56 4.01
C ALA A 277 11.61 -14.57 3.57
N ALA A 278 11.21 -15.59 2.81
CA ALA A 278 12.16 -16.55 2.24
C ALA A 278 13.12 -15.89 1.24
N LEU A 279 12.62 -14.95 0.43
CA LEU A 279 13.46 -14.16 -0.48
C LEU A 279 14.45 -13.27 0.29
N ALA A 280 14.01 -12.62 1.37
CA ALA A 280 14.87 -11.80 2.24
C ALA A 280 16.01 -12.62 2.85
N SER A 281 15.72 -13.85 3.31
CA SER A 281 16.72 -14.76 3.84
C SER A 281 17.84 -15.12 2.84
N MET A 282 17.54 -15.14 1.53
CA MET A 282 18.55 -15.35 0.48
C MET A 282 19.54 -14.19 0.33
N PHE A 283 19.20 -13.01 0.89
CA PHE A 283 20.04 -11.81 0.93
C PHE A 283 20.61 -11.54 2.34
N ASP A 284 20.65 -12.55 3.21
CA ASP A 284 21.09 -12.43 4.61
C ASP A 284 20.33 -11.35 5.41
N ARG A 285 19.05 -11.14 5.05
CA ARG A 285 18.13 -10.24 5.74
C ARG A 285 16.98 -11.04 6.39
N GLU A 286 16.45 -10.55 7.48
CA GLU A 286 15.32 -11.17 8.18
C GLU A 286 14.17 -10.19 8.40
N PRO A 287 12.91 -10.66 8.45
CA PRO A 287 11.78 -9.80 8.74
C PRO A 287 11.96 -9.02 10.04
N ALA A 288 11.65 -7.73 10.01
CA ALA A 288 11.58 -6.89 11.18
C ALA A 288 10.31 -7.19 11.98
N SER A 289 10.39 -7.12 13.30
CA SER A 289 9.20 -7.08 14.14
C SER A 289 8.46 -5.74 13.98
N PRO A 290 7.17 -5.65 14.40
CA PRO A 290 6.47 -4.37 14.41
C PRO A 290 7.19 -3.29 15.23
N ASP A 291 7.82 -3.64 16.35
CA ASP A 291 8.56 -2.68 17.18
C ASP A 291 9.82 -2.17 16.47
N GLU A 292 10.57 -3.04 15.79
CA GLU A 292 11.71 -2.65 14.98
C GLU A 292 11.28 -1.73 13.80
N ALA A 293 10.11 -1.98 13.24
CA ALA A 293 9.53 -1.12 12.19
C ALA A 293 9.10 0.25 12.75
N ARG A 294 8.50 0.29 13.96
CA ARG A 294 8.16 1.54 14.67
C ARG A 294 9.40 2.39 14.92
N GLU A 295 10.46 1.77 15.38
CA GLU A 295 11.75 2.45 15.60
C GLU A 295 12.32 2.99 14.30
N THR A 296 12.36 2.18 13.24
CA THR A 296 12.90 2.55 11.91
C THR A 296 12.18 3.75 11.32
N PHE A 297 10.85 3.81 11.43
CA PHE A 297 10.04 4.88 10.85
C PHE A 297 9.72 6.02 11.83
N GLY A 298 10.13 5.92 13.11
CA GLY A 298 9.84 6.92 14.14
C GLY A 298 8.35 7.06 14.39
N LEU A 299 7.62 5.94 14.50
CA LEU A 299 6.17 5.96 14.70
C LEU A 299 5.80 6.30 16.14
N LYS A 300 4.61 6.86 16.33
CA LYS A 300 4.10 7.29 17.64
C LYS A 300 3.72 6.14 18.60
N GLY A 301 3.65 4.91 18.07
CA GLY A 301 3.36 3.71 18.83
C GLY A 301 1.86 3.38 18.96
N ARG A 302 1.60 2.09 19.19
CA ARG A 302 0.28 1.48 19.26
C ARG A 302 -0.69 2.13 20.26
N ALA A 303 -0.18 2.70 21.35
CA ALA A 303 -1.01 3.32 22.38
C ALA A 303 -1.57 4.69 21.97
N ALA A 304 -1.01 5.32 20.93
CA ALA A 304 -1.38 6.68 20.50
C ALA A 304 -2.43 6.73 19.39
N VAL A 305 -2.92 5.57 18.92
CA VAL A 305 -3.99 5.49 17.90
C VAL A 305 -5.38 5.59 18.53
N ALA A 306 -6.38 6.01 17.75
CA ALA A 306 -7.76 6.20 18.22
C ALA A 306 -8.70 5.00 17.93
N PHE A 307 -8.16 3.77 18.00
CA PHE A 307 -8.89 2.51 17.88
C PHE A 307 -8.28 1.42 18.76
#